data_7d07ec3f3996e33d7394c3a789f058b2
#
_entry.id   7d07ec3f3996e33d7394c3a789f058b2
#
_cell.length_a   1.000
_cell.length_b   1.000
_cell.length_c   1.000
_cell.angle_alpha   90.00
_cell.angle_beta   90.00
_cell.angle_gamma   90.00
#
_symmetry.space_group_name_H-M   'P 1'
#
loop_
_entity.id
_entity.type
_entity.pdbx_description
1 polymer ?
#
loop_
_entity_poly.entity_id
_entity_poly.type
_entity_poly.pdbx_seq_one_letter_code
_entity_poly.pdbx_strand_id
1 'polypeptide(L)'
;MSSLFDNLVKLDDDVTNEKYGYYPSRRPISSLLDYGLILLDKPPGPTSHEVVAWVKRIVGISKAGHSGTLDPGATGLLPIGLGEGTKALSILLFGPKEYYALARLHDHISDDKLDTVIAQFVGEIYQRPPQRSSVKRATRIRTVYEIEKLERYERLILMRILSQSGTYIRKIVYDIGEILGTGATLVELRRTQVSNLSEKRDTLVRMHDLVDALELYRHEEDDTKLRKLIRPIEYCMDGVETVVIRDTAIDALCHGAQLAIPGILYVSKALKVGSFVGIYSMKGEIVGFGEVAMTREEIESNVKGIAVNIKRIIMKPGSYPKSWHTTGLASKET
;
A
#
# COMPACT_ATOMS: atom_id res chain seq x y z
N MET A 1 7.78 -5.55 14.46
CA MET A 1 6.38 -5.93 14.25
C MET A 1 5.83 -6.35 15.59
N SER A 2 4.82 -5.66 16.12
CA SER A 2 3.95 -6.25 17.13
C SER A 2 3.44 -7.58 16.55
N SER A 3 3.23 -8.59 17.39
CA SER A 3 2.67 -9.86 16.93
C SER A 3 1.35 -9.56 16.21
N LEU A 4 1.11 -10.20 15.07
CA LEU A 4 -0.16 -10.08 14.31
C LEU A 4 -1.37 -10.27 15.23
N PHE A 5 -1.22 -11.04 16.31
CA PHE A 5 -2.26 -11.47 17.23
C PHE A 5 -2.48 -10.56 18.43
N ASP A 6 -1.60 -9.56 18.70
CA ASP A 6 -1.64 -8.77 19.95
C ASP A 6 -2.94 -8.02 20.19
N ASN A 7 -3.68 -7.64 19.15
CA ASN A 7 -4.94 -6.87 19.24
C ASN A 7 -6.14 -7.63 18.67
N LEU A 8 -6.06 -8.95 18.57
CA LEU A 8 -7.14 -9.77 18.02
C LEU A 8 -7.94 -10.43 19.14
N VAL A 9 -9.21 -10.69 18.86
CA VAL A 9 -10.10 -11.56 19.64
C VAL A 9 -10.07 -12.94 19.01
N LYS A 10 -9.83 -13.96 19.80
CA LYS A 10 -9.89 -15.35 19.39
C LYS A 10 -11.34 -15.83 19.39
N LEU A 11 -11.79 -16.38 18.30
CA LEU A 11 -13.14 -16.93 18.11
C LEU A 11 -13.15 -18.46 18.18
N ASP A 12 -12.10 -19.09 17.67
CA ASP A 12 -12.02 -20.56 17.62
C ASP A 12 -10.55 -21.04 17.65
N ASP A 13 -10.36 -22.32 17.84
CA ASP A 13 -9.06 -22.99 17.87
C ASP A 13 -8.81 -23.80 16.58
N ASP A 14 -7.59 -23.67 16.05
CA ASP A 14 -7.10 -24.51 14.97
C ASP A 14 -5.58 -24.54 14.99
N VAL A 15 -4.97 -25.47 14.23
CA VAL A 15 -3.53 -25.63 14.12
C VAL A 15 -3.13 -25.51 12.65
N THR A 16 -2.16 -24.64 12.35
CA THR A 16 -1.65 -24.51 10.97
C THR A 16 -0.78 -25.71 10.60
N ASN A 17 -0.86 -26.13 9.35
CA ASN A 17 -0.02 -27.20 8.81
C ASN A 17 1.31 -26.61 8.31
N GLU A 18 2.41 -27.04 8.92
CA GLU A 18 3.77 -26.55 8.60
C GLU A 18 4.22 -26.87 7.16
N LYS A 19 3.56 -27.81 6.47
CA LYS A 19 3.88 -28.15 5.07
C LYS A 19 3.44 -27.11 4.06
N TYR A 20 2.53 -26.20 4.43
CA TYR A 20 1.93 -25.21 3.52
C TYR A 20 2.25 -23.78 3.98
N GLY A 21 2.47 -22.90 3.01
CA GLY A 21 2.74 -21.48 3.28
C GLY A 21 4.06 -21.23 4.01
N TYR A 22 4.32 -19.97 4.31
CA TYR A 22 5.55 -19.51 4.97
C TYR A 22 5.23 -18.41 5.97
N TYR A 23 5.97 -18.33 7.06
CA TYR A 23 6.01 -17.10 7.85
C TYR A 23 6.63 -16.00 6.98
N PRO A 24 6.01 -14.82 6.83
CA PRO A 24 6.47 -13.77 5.92
C PRO A 24 7.95 -13.41 6.05
N SER A 25 8.47 -13.37 7.28
CA SER A 25 9.89 -13.08 7.57
C SER A 25 10.85 -14.23 7.20
N ARG A 26 10.34 -15.45 6.99
CA ARG A 26 11.14 -16.66 6.70
C ARG A 26 10.90 -17.20 5.28
N ARG A 27 10.23 -16.45 4.42
CA ARG A 27 10.02 -16.85 3.03
C ARG A 27 11.35 -17.14 2.33
N PRO A 28 11.48 -18.22 1.54
CA PRO A 28 12.57 -18.38 0.59
C PRO A 28 12.65 -17.15 -0.34
N ILE A 29 13.85 -16.82 -0.84
CA ILE A 29 14.03 -15.66 -1.71
C ILE A 29 13.11 -15.70 -2.93
N SER A 30 12.93 -16.85 -3.55
CA SER A 30 11.99 -17.02 -4.68
C SER A 30 10.56 -16.59 -4.33
N SER A 31 10.07 -16.95 -3.14
CA SER A 31 8.75 -16.52 -2.65
C SER A 31 8.75 -15.05 -2.23
N LEU A 32 9.84 -14.54 -1.65
CA LEU A 32 9.97 -13.12 -1.32
C LEU A 32 9.95 -12.24 -2.59
N LEU A 33 10.55 -12.70 -3.69
CA LEU A 33 10.50 -12.01 -4.98
C LEU A 33 9.11 -12.07 -5.65
N ASP A 34 8.26 -13.01 -5.26
CA ASP A 34 6.88 -13.10 -5.76
C ASP A 34 5.85 -12.34 -4.89
N TYR A 35 6.15 -12.19 -3.59
CA TYR A 35 5.30 -11.50 -2.62
C TYR A 35 6.06 -10.39 -1.89
N GLY A 36 6.92 -9.67 -2.62
CA GLY A 36 7.78 -8.63 -2.05
C GLY A 36 7.27 -7.23 -2.27
N LEU A 37 7.78 -6.32 -1.44
CA LEU A 37 7.60 -4.89 -1.49
C LEU A 37 8.95 -4.19 -1.44
N ILE A 38 9.22 -3.32 -2.40
CA ILE A 38 10.36 -2.40 -2.38
C ILE A 38 9.85 -0.98 -2.16
N LEU A 39 10.38 -0.30 -1.15
CA LEU A 39 10.14 1.12 -0.92
C LEU A 39 11.22 1.91 -1.66
N LEU A 40 11.01 2.12 -2.96
CA LEU A 40 12.03 2.72 -3.79
C LEU A 40 12.10 4.25 -3.61
N ASP A 41 13.31 4.80 -3.50
CA ASP A 41 13.56 6.23 -3.68
C ASP A 41 13.66 6.52 -5.17
N LYS A 42 12.58 7.00 -5.75
CA LYS A 42 12.55 7.31 -7.18
C LYS A 42 13.46 8.50 -7.47
N PRO A 43 14.46 8.37 -8.36
CA PRO A 43 15.28 9.49 -8.79
C PRO A 43 14.49 10.45 -9.71
N PRO A 44 14.95 11.71 -9.86
CA PRO A 44 14.41 12.61 -10.89
C PRO A 44 14.79 12.12 -12.28
N GLY A 45 13.94 12.43 -13.27
CA GLY A 45 14.18 12.13 -14.70
C GLY A 45 13.28 11.04 -15.26
N PRO A 46 13.40 9.77 -14.84
CA PRO A 46 12.57 8.69 -15.38
C PRO A 46 11.12 8.75 -14.92
N THR A 47 10.22 8.21 -15.71
CA THR A 47 8.83 7.95 -15.32
C THR A 47 8.75 6.82 -14.29
N SER A 48 7.66 6.76 -13.53
CA SER A 48 7.43 5.65 -12.60
C SER A 48 7.38 4.29 -13.30
N HIS A 49 6.89 4.23 -14.55
CA HIS A 49 6.85 2.99 -15.35
C HIS A 49 8.23 2.54 -15.79
N GLU A 50 9.11 3.45 -16.22
CA GLU A 50 10.51 3.12 -16.56
C GLU A 50 11.25 2.58 -15.35
N VAL A 51 11.08 3.21 -14.18
CA VAL A 51 11.68 2.75 -12.93
C VAL A 51 11.22 1.33 -12.57
N VAL A 52 9.92 1.03 -12.69
CA VAL A 52 9.39 -0.34 -12.48
C VAL A 52 9.98 -1.32 -13.50
N ALA A 53 10.12 -0.93 -14.77
CA ALA A 53 10.74 -1.77 -15.79
C ALA A 53 12.21 -2.07 -15.47
N TRP A 54 12.95 -1.11 -14.94
CA TRP A 54 14.34 -1.31 -14.49
C TRP A 54 14.41 -2.26 -13.28
N VAL A 55 13.56 -2.06 -12.26
CA VAL A 55 13.48 -2.98 -11.12
C VAL A 55 13.17 -4.40 -11.56
N LYS A 56 12.20 -4.60 -12.48
CA LYS A 56 11.91 -5.92 -13.07
C LYS A 56 13.14 -6.58 -13.67
N ARG A 57 13.91 -5.81 -14.48
CA ARG A 57 15.12 -6.30 -15.13
C ARG A 57 16.21 -6.66 -14.15
N ILE A 58 16.46 -5.78 -13.15
CA ILE A 58 17.46 -5.98 -12.11
C ILE A 58 17.14 -7.24 -11.30
N VAL A 59 15.90 -7.36 -10.84
CA VAL A 59 15.45 -8.49 -10.01
C VAL A 59 15.29 -9.79 -10.83
N GLY A 60 15.09 -9.70 -12.14
CA GLY A 60 14.90 -10.85 -13.01
C GLY A 60 13.50 -11.47 -12.94
N ILE A 61 12.46 -10.66 -12.68
CA ILE A 61 11.07 -11.13 -12.57
C ILE A 61 10.20 -10.63 -13.72
N SER A 62 9.12 -11.36 -14.00
CA SER A 62 8.19 -11.03 -15.09
C SER A 62 7.18 -9.95 -14.74
N LYS A 63 6.84 -9.78 -13.44
CA LYS A 63 5.75 -8.92 -12.99
C LYS A 63 6.19 -8.03 -11.83
N ALA A 64 6.02 -6.73 -11.98
CA ALA A 64 6.12 -5.72 -10.93
C ALA A 64 5.17 -4.57 -11.24
N GLY A 65 4.81 -3.78 -10.22
CA GLY A 65 3.95 -2.62 -10.37
C GLY A 65 4.19 -1.63 -9.23
N HIS A 66 3.68 -0.41 -9.36
CA HIS A 66 3.79 0.64 -8.33
C HIS A 66 2.43 1.12 -7.82
N SER A 67 2.39 1.71 -6.63
CA SER A 67 1.20 2.33 -6.06
C SER A 67 1.20 3.85 -6.25
N GLY A 68 0.64 4.30 -7.37
CA GLY A 68 0.48 5.72 -7.68
C GLY A 68 1.71 6.36 -8.33
N THR A 69 1.47 6.93 -9.49
CA THR A 69 2.48 7.58 -10.34
C THR A 69 3.07 8.81 -9.66
N LEU A 70 4.37 9.00 -9.83
CA LEU A 70 5.09 10.25 -9.65
C LEU A 70 5.43 10.84 -11.01
N ASP A 71 5.37 12.15 -11.13
CA ASP A 71 5.86 12.85 -12.33
C ASP A 71 7.35 12.54 -12.57
N PRO A 72 7.86 12.62 -13.82
CA PRO A 72 9.27 12.35 -14.12
C PRO A 72 10.24 13.14 -13.23
N GLY A 73 10.01 14.45 -13.08
CA GLY A 73 10.84 15.32 -12.24
C GLY A 73 10.66 15.14 -10.73
N ALA A 74 9.59 14.48 -10.28
CA ALA A 74 9.36 14.24 -8.86
C ALA A 74 10.21 13.07 -8.34
N THR A 75 10.57 13.16 -7.06
CA THR A 75 11.42 12.19 -6.35
C THR A 75 10.69 11.54 -5.17
N GLY A 76 11.36 10.62 -4.49
CA GLY A 76 10.94 10.06 -3.21
C GLY A 76 10.17 8.74 -3.31
N LEU A 77 9.39 8.45 -2.29
CA LEU A 77 8.80 7.14 -2.04
C LEU A 77 7.90 6.65 -3.18
N LEU A 78 8.33 5.59 -3.84
CA LEU A 78 7.57 4.84 -4.83
C LEU A 78 7.48 3.37 -4.40
N PRO A 79 6.40 2.95 -3.71
CA PRO A 79 6.22 1.55 -3.37
C PRO A 79 6.05 0.69 -4.62
N ILE A 80 6.88 -0.35 -4.75
CA ILE A 80 6.88 -1.30 -5.86
C ILE A 80 6.60 -2.70 -5.31
N GLY A 81 5.50 -3.30 -5.76
CA GLY A 81 5.18 -4.70 -5.49
C GLY A 81 5.79 -5.61 -6.54
N LEU A 82 6.29 -6.75 -6.09
CA LEU A 82 6.90 -7.78 -6.92
C LEU A 82 5.94 -8.96 -7.09
N GLY A 83 5.89 -9.54 -8.29
CA GLY A 83 5.07 -10.71 -8.59
C GLY A 83 3.60 -10.53 -8.22
N GLU A 84 3.08 -11.46 -7.44
CA GLU A 84 1.70 -11.43 -6.92
C GLU A 84 1.48 -10.31 -5.88
N GLY A 85 2.56 -9.88 -5.20
CA GLY A 85 2.52 -8.72 -4.31
C GLY A 85 1.99 -7.43 -4.96
N THR A 86 2.05 -7.32 -6.29
CA THR A 86 1.43 -6.21 -7.04
C THR A 86 -0.06 -6.04 -6.73
N LYS A 87 -0.76 -7.12 -6.38
CA LYS A 87 -2.20 -7.11 -6.08
C LYS A 87 -2.51 -6.34 -4.77
N ALA A 88 -1.61 -6.36 -3.79
CA ALA A 88 -1.77 -5.66 -2.52
C ALA A 88 -1.61 -4.14 -2.64
N LEU A 89 -0.89 -3.66 -3.66
CA LEU A 89 -0.64 -2.23 -3.84
C LEU A 89 -1.91 -1.39 -3.98
N SER A 90 -3.02 -2.00 -4.35
CA SER A 90 -4.30 -1.30 -4.47
C SER A 90 -4.78 -0.70 -3.15
N ILE A 91 -4.42 -1.29 -1.99
CA ILE A 91 -4.76 -0.72 -0.67
C ILE A 91 -4.07 0.64 -0.45
N LEU A 92 -2.84 0.80 -0.95
CA LEU A 92 -2.08 2.03 -0.83
C LEU A 92 -2.62 3.16 -1.70
N LEU A 93 -3.42 2.85 -2.74
CA LEU A 93 -3.96 3.85 -3.65
C LEU A 93 -4.93 4.81 -2.96
N PHE A 94 -5.67 4.33 -1.96
CA PHE A 94 -6.71 5.11 -1.30
C PHE A 94 -6.19 5.97 -0.14
N GLY A 95 -5.08 5.59 0.48
CA GLY A 95 -4.51 6.32 1.61
C GLY A 95 -3.94 7.69 1.24
N PRO A 96 -3.74 8.58 2.23
CA PRO A 96 -3.17 9.91 2.02
C PRO A 96 -1.74 9.86 1.49
N LYS A 97 -1.28 10.97 0.89
CA LYS A 97 0.08 11.16 0.43
C LYS A 97 0.63 12.46 0.99
N GLU A 98 1.89 12.39 1.47
CA GLU A 98 2.62 13.58 1.91
C GLU A 98 3.69 13.95 0.87
N TYR A 99 3.84 15.23 0.65
CA TYR A 99 4.81 15.78 -0.28
C TYR A 99 5.55 16.97 0.35
N TYR A 100 6.82 17.09 0.00
CA TYR A 100 7.58 18.33 0.13
C TYR A 100 7.66 18.98 -1.24
N ALA A 101 7.19 20.21 -1.32
CA ALA A 101 7.07 20.98 -2.55
C ALA A 101 7.87 22.27 -2.44
N LEU A 102 8.88 22.44 -3.30
CA LEU A 102 9.59 23.69 -3.46
C LEU A 102 8.90 24.47 -4.59
N ALA A 103 8.27 25.58 -4.26
CA ALA A 103 7.61 26.49 -5.18
C ALA A 103 8.40 27.78 -5.35
N ARG A 104 8.35 28.38 -6.55
CA ARG A 104 8.89 29.70 -6.84
C ARG A 104 7.77 30.62 -7.25
N LEU A 105 7.54 31.71 -6.50
CA LEU A 105 6.71 32.83 -6.91
C LEU A 105 7.42 33.62 -8.02
N HIS A 106 6.64 34.16 -8.97
CA HIS A 106 7.23 34.93 -10.05
C HIS A 106 7.49 36.39 -9.63
N ASP A 107 6.84 36.83 -8.55
CA ASP A 107 7.06 38.16 -7.96
C ASP A 107 7.08 38.11 -6.44
N HIS A 108 7.48 39.23 -5.79
CA HIS A 108 7.52 39.36 -4.34
C HIS A 108 6.11 39.60 -3.76
N ILE A 109 5.86 38.99 -2.61
CA ILE A 109 4.62 39.17 -1.85
C ILE A 109 4.95 39.16 -0.35
N SER A 110 4.12 39.79 0.47
CA SER A 110 4.27 39.72 1.93
C SER A 110 3.95 38.31 2.48
N ASP A 111 4.56 37.94 3.59
CA ASP A 111 4.30 36.66 4.25
C ASP A 111 2.84 36.52 4.68
N ASP A 112 2.24 37.55 5.26
CA ASP A 112 0.84 37.56 5.71
C ASP A 112 -0.15 37.22 4.57
N LYS A 113 0.08 37.83 3.38
CA LYS A 113 -0.76 37.52 2.22
C LYS A 113 -0.55 36.10 1.71
N LEU A 114 0.69 35.66 1.67
CA LEU A 114 1.05 34.28 1.29
C LEU A 114 0.40 33.26 2.22
N ASP A 115 0.53 33.44 3.54
CA ASP A 115 -0.01 32.53 4.55
C ASP A 115 -1.54 32.50 4.51
N THR A 116 -2.17 33.66 4.32
CA THR A 116 -3.62 33.77 4.13
C THR A 116 -4.09 32.96 2.93
N VAL A 117 -3.39 33.03 1.80
CA VAL A 117 -3.74 32.26 0.59
C VAL A 117 -3.48 30.77 0.76
N ILE A 118 -2.34 30.39 1.32
CA ILE A 118 -2.01 28.97 1.57
C ILE A 118 -3.08 28.31 2.45
N ALA A 119 -3.53 28.99 3.51
CA ALA A 119 -4.55 28.49 4.42
C ALA A 119 -5.89 28.17 3.73
N GLN A 120 -6.24 28.87 2.64
CA GLN A 120 -7.47 28.63 1.88
C GLN A 120 -7.47 27.29 1.12
N PHE A 121 -6.31 26.67 0.93
CA PHE A 121 -6.21 25.38 0.25
C PHE A 121 -6.39 24.16 1.17
N VAL A 122 -6.52 24.36 2.48
CA VAL A 122 -6.86 23.27 3.42
C VAL A 122 -8.36 22.98 3.32
N GLY A 123 -8.71 21.69 3.17
CA GLY A 123 -10.08 21.25 2.96
C GLY A 123 -10.34 20.76 1.54
N GLU A 124 -11.58 20.87 1.08
CA GLU A 124 -11.98 20.41 -0.24
C GLU A 124 -11.62 21.45 -1.32
N ILE A 125 -10.90 21.00 -2.34
CA ILE A 125 -10.51 21.80 -3.49
C ILE A 125 -11.00 21.18 -4.79
N TYR A 126 -11.33 22.02 -5.78
CA TYR A 126 -11.69 21.58 -7.11
C TYR A 126 -10.46 21.56 -8.01
N GLN A 127 -10.14 20.38 -8.54
CA GLN A 127 -9.00 20.24 -9.45
C GLN A 127 -9.42 19.66 -10.79
N ARG A 128 -8.92 20.22 -11.88
CA ARG A 128 -8.97 19.62 -13.22
C ARG A 128 -7.60 19.07 -13.56
N PRO A 129 -7.49 17.77 -13.94
CA PRO A 129 -6.22 17.17 -14.32
C PRO A 129 -5.50 17.98 -15.42
N PRO A 130 -4.15 18.11 -15.36
CA PRO A 130 -3.39 18.81 -16.38
C PRO A 130 -3.52 18.14 -17.75
N GLN A 131 -3.22 18.88 -18.83
CA GLN A 131 -3.38 18.40 -20.22
C GLN A 131 -2.59 17.13 -20.52
N ARG A 132 -1.41 16.98 -19.93
CA ARG A 132 -0.51 15.82 -20.10
C ARG A 132 -0.75 14.71 -19.09
N SER A 133 -1.95 14.61 -18.51
CA SER A 133 -2.33 13.53 -17.61
C SER A 133 -3.00 12.41 -18.40
N SER A 134 -2.70 11.15 -18.07
CA SER A 134 -3.36 9.96 -18.62
C SER A 134 -4.81 9.76 -18.14
N VAL A 135 -5.31 10.64 -17.27
CA VAL A 135 -6.63 10.54 -16.66
C VAL A 135 -7.64 11.42 -17.38
N LYS A 136 -8.91 10.95 -17.52
CA LYS A 136 -10.01 11.74 -18.10
C LYS A 136 -10.10 13.13 -17.46
N ARG A 137 -10.14 14.18 -18.29
CA ARG A 137 -10.20 15.59 -17.87
C ARG A 137 -11.58 15.97 -17.38
N ALA A 138 -11.94 15.50 -16.19
CA ALA A 138 -13.14 15.96 -15.46
C ALA A 138 -12.71 16.69 -14.19
N THR A 139 -13.41 17.72 -13.80
CA THR A 139 -13.22 18.36 -12.49
C THR A 139 -13.50 17.35 -11.39
N ARG A 140 -12.63 17.29 -10.40
CA ARG A 140 -12.71 16.37 -9.27
C ARG A 140 -12.52 17.16 -7.98
N ILE A 141 -13.26 16.77 -6.97
CA ILE A 141 -13.03 17.24 -5.60
C ILE A 141 -11.87 16.41 -5.03
N ARG A 142 -10.94 17.09 -4.35
CA ARG A 142 -9.83 16.50 -3.63
C ARG A 142 -9.68 17.18 -2.28
N THR A 143 -9.36 16.42 -1.26
CA THR A 143 -9.15 16.96 0.07
C THR A 143 -7.66 17.18 0.32
N VAL A 144 -7.30 18.37 0.71
CA VAL A 144 -6.00 18.70 1.27
C VAL A 144 -6.17 18.73 2.79
N TYR A 145 -5.49 17.80 3.47
CA TYR A 145 -5.61 17.64 4.91
C TYR A 145 -4.78 18.69 5.65
N GLU A 146 -3.61 19.02 5.11
CA GLU A 146 -2.68 19.96 5.71
C GLU A 146 -1.76 20.58 4.66
N ILE A 147 -1.49 21.88 4.79
CA ILE A 147 -0.39 22.58 4.12
C ILE A 147 0.34 23.39 5.17
N GLU A 148 1.65 23.18 5.26
CA GLU A 148 2.53 23.90 6.17
C GLU A 148 3.64 24.57 5.37
N LYS A 149 3.78 25.89 5.49
CA LYS A 149 4.96 26.63 5.02
C LYS A 149 6.10 26.37 5.99
N LEU A 150 7.10 25.62 5.55
CA LEU A 150 8.25 25.24 6.38
C LEU A 150 9.33 26.32 6.37
N GLU A 151 9.63 26.82 5.17
CA GLU A 151 10.70 27.80 4.98
C GLU A 151 10.38 28.70 3.78
N ARG A 152 10.89 29.92 3.83
CA ARG A 152 10.85 30.86 2.71
C ARG A 152 12.23 31.52 2.56
N TYR A 153 12.71 31.53 1.32
CA TYR A 153 13.86 32.31 0.92
C TYR A 153 13.51 33.14 -0.30
N GLU A 154 13.34 34.45 -0.12
CA GLU A 154 12.86 35.40 -1.14
C GLU A 154 11.53 34.92 -1.79
N ARG A 155 11.60 34.46 -3.04
CA ARG A 155 10.48 33.94 -3.83
C ARG A 155 10.36 32.41 -3.79
N LEU A 156 11.31 31.73 -3.17
CA LEU A 156 11.26 30.28 -2.95
C LEU A 156 10.52 29.95 -1.66
N ILE A 157 9.63 28.99 -1.73
CA ILE A 157 8.79 28.55 -0.61
C ILE A 157 8.84 27.03 -0.53
N LEU A 158 9.28 26.53 0.60
CA LEU A 158 9.22 25.11 0.91
C LEU A 158 7.94 24.83 1.69
N MET A 159 7.12 23.92 1.19
CA MET A 159 5.86 23.51 1.81
C MET A 159 5.80 22.00 2.02
N ARG A 160 5.23 21.59 3.16
CA ARG A 160 4.78 20.22 3.39
C ARG A 160 3.28 20.15 3.11
N ILE A 161 2.84 19.19 2.32
CA ILE A 161 1.45 19.06 1.89
C ILE A 161 1.00 17.62 2.11
N LEU A 162 0.01 17.42 2.98
CA LEU A 162 -0.68 16.14 3.18
C LEU A 162 -2.04 16.19 2.47
N SER A 163 -2.28 15.27 1.55
CA SER A 163 -3.48 15.32 0.70
C SER A 163 -4.05 13.95 0.37
N GLN A 164 -5.31 13.96 -0.04
CA GLN A 164 -6.00 12.80 -0.61
C GLN A 164 -5.27 12.29 -1.86
N SER A 165 -5.34 10.99 -2.07
CA SER A 165 -4.81 10.35 -3.27
C SER A 165 -5.36 11.00 -4.56
N GLY A 166 -4.46 11.21 -5.53
CA GLY A 166 -4.80 11.79 -6.82
C GLY A 166 -4.93 13.31 -6.81
N THR A 167 -4.49 13.98 -5.74
CA THR A 167 -4.31 15.44 -5.70
C THR A 167 -3.08 15.85 -6.50
N TYR A 168 -3.22 16.85 -7.35
CA TYR A 168 -2.15 17.41 -8.18
C TYR A 168 -1.46 18.56 -7.44
N ILE A 169 -0.32 18.31 -6.83
CA ILE A 169 0.44 19.32 -6.06
C ILE A 169 0.90 20.48 -6.96
N ARG A 170 1.29 20.17 -8.21
CA ARG A 170 1.64 21.18 -9.22
C ARG A 170 0.48 22.15 -9.45
N LYS A 171 -0.76 21.65 -9.45
CA LYS A 171 -1.95 22.50 -9.61
C LYS A 171 -2.20 23.36 -8.38
N ILE A 172 -1.96 22.85 -7.17
CA ILE A 172 -2.04 23.67 -5.93
C ILE A 172 -1.06 24.84 -6.01
N VAL A 173 0.21 24.57 -6.34
CA VAL A 173 1.23 25.64 -6.48
C VAL A 173 0.83 26.65 -7.53
N TYR A 174 0.35 26.20 -8.69
CA TYR A 174 -0.13 27.07 -9.74
C TYR A 174 -1.30 27.96 -9.25
N ASP A 175 -2.31 27.40 -8.60
CA ASP A 175 -3.48 28.10 -8.13
C ASP A 175 -3.16 29.11 -7.02
N ILE A 176 -2.23 28.77 -6.11
CA ILE A 176 -1.69 29.72 -5.13
C ILE A 176 -1.11 30.95 -5.85
N GLY A 177 -0.30 30.74 -6.89
CA GLY A 177 0.28 31.81 -7.67
C GLY A 177 -0.77 32.70 -8.37
N GLU A 178 -1.82 32.09 -8.93
CA GLU A 178 -2.93 32.81 -9.58
C GLU A 178 -3.69 33.68 -8.56
N ILE A 179 -4.05 33.13 -7.40
CA ILE A 179 -4.79 33.88 -6.35
C ILE A 179 -3.94 35.03 -5.79
N LEU A 180 -2.63 34.83 -5.66
CA LEU A 180 -1.69 35.89 -5.25
C LEU A 180 -1.54 36.99 -6.31
N GLY A 181 -1.85 36.67 -7.58
CA GLY A 181 -1.62 37.56 -8.71
C GLY A 181 -0.16 37.63 -9.17
N THR A 182 0.71 36.82 -8.61
CA THR A 182 2.14 36.75 -8.94
C THR A 182 2.46 35.66 -9.97
N GLY A 183 1.63 34.61 -10.05
CA GLY A 183 2.01 33.34 -10.66
C GLY A 183 3.00 32.58 -9.78
N ALA A 184 3.02 31.24 -9.93
CA ALA A 184 3.97 30.38 -9.24
C ALA A 184 4.31 29.12 -10.07
N THR A 185 5.51 28.61 -9.87
CA THR A 185 6.00 27.37 -10.52
C THR A 185 6.50 26.39 -9.47
N LEU A 186 6.09 25.13 -9.57
CA LEU A 186 6.66 24.03 -8.81
C LEU A 186 8.06 23.74 -9.34
N VAL A 187 9.08 23.91 -8.50
CA VAL A 187 10.51 23.70 -8.84
C VAL A 187 10.91 22.26 -8.57
N GLU A 188 10.63 21.78 -7.35
CA GLU A 188 10.92 20.41 -6.93
C GLU A 188 9.74 19.81 -6.17
N LEU A 189 9.60 18.50 -6.28
CA LEU A 189 8.58 17.72 -5.59
C LEU A 189 9.17 16.41 -5.09
N ARG A 190 9.05 16.16 -3.78
CA ARG A 190 9.41 14.88 -3.17
C ARG A 190 8.20 14.28 -2.46
N ARG A 191 7.85 13.04 -2.77
CA ARG A 191 6.84 12.30 -2.03
C ARG A 191 7.47 11.55 -0.88
N THR A 192 7.08 11.88 0.34
CA THR A 192 7.66 11.36 1.59
C THR A 192 6.79 10.30 2.25
N GLN A 193 5.47 10.28 1.91
CA GLN A 193 4.53 9.29 2.46
C GLN A 193 3.52 8.81 1.42
N VAL A 194 3.19 7.52 1.50
CA VAL A 194 2.11 6.85 0.76
C VAL A 194 1.35 5.98 1.74
N SER A 195 0.13 6.37 2.11
CA SER A 195 -0.68 5.69 3.12
C SER A 195 0.10 5.55 4.46
N ASN A 196 0.30 4.33 4.93
CA ASN A 196 1.04 3.99 6.13
C ASN A 196 2.57 3.93 5.95
N LEU A 197 3.08 3.99 4.71
CA LEU A 197 4.50 3.94 4.39
C LEU A 197 5.10 5.36 4.38
N SER A 198 6.23 5.58 5.06
CA SER A 198 6.84 6.91 5.17
C SER A 198 8.36 6.83 5.27
N GLU A 199 9.08 7.70 4.55
CA GLU A 199 10.54 7.79 4.64
C GLU A 199 11.04 8.24 6.02
N LYS A 200 10.18 8.81 6.88
CA LYS A 200 10.52 9.12 8.28
C LYS A 200 10.66 7.86 9.14
N ARG A 201 9.94 6.79 8.78
CA ARG A 201 9.93 5.51 9.49
C ARG A 201 10.74 4.45 8.77
N ASP A 202 10.78 4.54 7.46
CA ASP A 202 11.27 3.49 6.57
C ASP A 202 12.49 3.95 5.80
N THR A 203 13.52 3.11 5.73
CA THR A 203 14.64 3.34 4.82
C THR A 203 14.21 3.07 3.39
N LEU A 204 14.37 4.07 2.52
CA LEU A 204 14.11 3.92 1.10
C LEU A 204 15.28 3.22 0.40
N VAL A 205 14.96 2.44 -0.61
CA VAL A 205 15.91 1.65 -1.41
C VAL A 205 16.26 2.41 -2.68
N ARG A 206 17.55 2.58 -2.94
CA ARG A 206 18.05 3.09 -4.22
C ARG A 206 18.31 1.92 -5.18
N MET A 207 18.22 2.16 -6.48
CA MET A 207 18.37 1.08 -7.47
C MET A 207 19.74 0.40 -7.43
N HIS A 208 20.83 1.14 -7.16
CA HIS A 208 22.15 0.54 -7.05
C HIS A 208 22.28 -0.34 -5.81
N ASP A 209 21.67 0.02 -4.67
CA ASP A 209 21.66 -0.84 -3.48
C ASP A 209 21.01 -2.21 -3.80
N LEU A 210 19.97 -2.20 -4.66
CA LEU A 210 19.30 -3.43 -5.09
C LEU A 210 20.18 -4.27 -6.02
N VAL A 211 20.93 -3.64 -6.93
CA VAL A 211 21.91 -4.32 -7.79
C VAL A 211 22.98 -5.00 -6.94
N ASP A 212 23.61 -4.24 -6.02
CA ASP A 212 24.67 -4.76 -5.15
C ASP A 212 24.19 -5.93 -4.28
N ALA A 213 22.99 -5.84 -3.73
CA ALA A 213 22.42 -6.92 -2.91
C ALA A 213 22.11 -8.18 -3.73
N LEU A 214 21.67 -8.03 -4.98
CA LEU A 214 21.42 -9.17 -5.88
C LEU A 214 22.69 -9.83 -6.37
N GLU A 215 23.74 -9.05 -6.68
CA GLU A 215 25.04 -9.59 -7.05
C GLU A 215 25.66 -10.39 -5.89
N LEU A 216 25.58 -9.86 -4.66
CA LEU A 216 26.04 -10.58 -3.46
C LEU A 216 25.28 -11.90 -3.29
N TYR A 217 23.96 -11.88 -3.43
CA TYR A 217 23.13 -13.08 -3.36
C TYR A 217 23.48 -14.13 -4.45
N ARG A 218 23.76 -13.68 -5.69
CA ARG A 218 24.08 -14.56 -6.81
C ARG A 218 25.47 -15.21 -6.68
N HIS A 219 26.45 -14.50 -6.13
CA HIS A 219 27.82 -14.96 -6.05
C HIS A 219 28.16 -15.67 -4.74
N GLU A 220 27.57 -15.24 -3.64
CA GLU A 220 27.91 -15.70 -2.29
C GLU A 220 26.73 -16.44 -1.59
N GLU A 221 25.58 -16.51 -2.24
CA GLU A 221 24.32 -17.02 -1.66
C GLU A 221 23.89 -16.28 -0.37
N ASP A 222 24.47 -15.10 -0.10
CA ASP A 222 24.11 -14.25 1.05
C ASP A 222 22.88 -13.39 0.73
N ASP A 223 21.75 -13.75 1.31
CA ASP A 223 20.48 -13.04 1.14
C ASP A 223 20.25 -11.91 2.16
N THR A 224 21.18 -11.68 3.06
CA THR A 224 21.03 -10.76 4.21
C THR A 224 20.73 -9.32 3.77
N LYS A 225 21.48 -8.80 2.78
CA LYS A 225 21.23 -7.47 2.23
C LYS A 225 19.91 -7.40 1.48
N LEU A 226 19.62 -8.41 0.67
CA LEU A 226 18.40 -8.47 -0.13
C LEU A 226 17.14 -8.46 0.73
N ARG A 227 17.14 -9.20 1.87
CA ARG A 227 16.03 -9.19 2.85
C ARG A 227 15.83 -7.87 3.57
N LYS A 228 16.86 -7.03 3.64
CA LYS A 228 16.73 -5.66 4.19
C LYS A 228 16.07 -4.71 3.20
N LEU A 229 16.26 -4.93 1.89
CA LEU A 229 15.75 -4.07 0.81
C LEU A 229 14.36 -4.49 0.33
N ILE A 230 14.06 -5.81 0.35
CA ILE A 230 12.77 -6.35 -0.07
C ILE A 230 12.01 -6.79 1.17
N ARG A 231 10.95 -6.08 1.49
CA ARG A 231 10.04 -6.41 2.61
C ARG A 231 8.97 -7.38 2.15
N PRO A 232 8.41 -8.20 3.05
CA PRO A 232 7.18 -8.94 2.76
C PRO A 232 6.05 -7.98 2.40
N ILE A 233 5.19 -8.37 1.47
CA ILE A 233 4.09 -7.54 0.96
C ILE A 233 3.06 -7.19 2.04
N GLU A 234 2.97 -8.00 3.09
CA GLU A 234 2.15 -7.77 4.28
C GLU A 234 2.39 -6.40 4.92
N TYR A 235 3.58 -5.83 4.70
CA TYR A 235 3.93 -4.50 5.19
C TYR A 235 3.03 -3.39 4.62
N CYS A 236 2.42 -3.61 3.45
CA CYS A 236 1.42 -2.69 2.88
C CYS A 236 0.15 -2.59 3.73
N MET A 237 -0.14 -3.62 4.53
CA MET A 237 -1.36 -3.77 5.31
C MET A 237 -1.21 -3.30 6.76
N ASP A 238 -0.04 -2.80 7.14
CA ASP A 238 0.24 -2.33 8.49
C ASP A 238 -0.77 -1.24 8.91
N GLY A 239 -1.42 -1.43 10.08
CA GLY A 239 -2.50 -0.55 10.55
C GLY A 239 -3.88 -0.79 9.94
N VAL A 240 -4.06 -1.81 9.08
CA VAL A 240 -5.37 -2.24 8.60
C VAL A 240 -5.94 -3.30 9.55
N GLU A 241 -7.26 -3.24 9.82
CA GLU A 241 -7.96 -4.25 10.61
C GLU A 241 -7.71 -5.65 10.04
N THR A 242 -7.68 -6.65 10.92
CA THR A 242 -7.20 -7.99 10.59
C THR A 242 -8.24 -9.07 10.91
N VAL A 243 -8.36 -10.03 10.01
CA VAL A 243 -9.05 -11.31 10.23
C VAL A 243 -8.07 -12.44 9.92
N VAL A 244 -7.90 -13.38 10.86
CA VAL A 244 -7.09 -14.60 10.65
C VAL A 244 -8.01 -15.77 10.41
N ILE A 245 -7.69 -16.56 9.40
CA ILE A 245 -8.54 -17.68 8.93
C ILE A 245 -7.83 -19.03 9.03
N ARG A 246 -8.64 -20.09 9.04
CA ARG A 246 -8.19 -21.47 8.98
C ARG A 246 -7.48 -21.76 7.65
N ASP A 247 -6.49 -22.66 7.71
CA ASP A 247 -5.81 -23.16 6.51
C ASP A 247 -6.81 -23.75 5.50
N THR A 248 -7.85 -24.42 6.00
CA THR A 248 -8.90 -25.06 5.20
C THR A 248 -9.81 -24.07 4.44
N ALA A 249 -9.88 -22.82 4.87
CA ALA A 249 -10.68 -21.78 4.19
C ALA A 249 -9.90 -21.09 3.04
N ILE A 250 -8.57 -21.14 3.07
CA ILE A 250 -7.71 -20.32 2.19
C ILE A 250 -7.93 -20.66 0.71
N ASP A 251 -7.87 -21.95 0.34
CA ASP A 251 -7.98 -22.32 -1.08
C ASP A 251 -9.35 -21.95 -1.67
N ALA A 252 -10.44 -22.09 -0.88
CA ALA A 252 -11.77 -21.66 -1.32
C ALA A 252 -11.84 -20.16 -1.63
N LEU A 253 -11.21 -19.32 -0.80
CA LEU A 253 -11.12 -17.88 -1.05
C LEU A 253 -10.30 -17.58 -2.30
N CYS A 254 -9.19 -18.31 -2.51
CA CYS A 254 -8.36 -18.18 -3.70
C CYS A 254 -9.12 -18.51 -5.00
N HIS A 255 -10.20 -19.30 -4.92
CA HIS A 255 -11.10 -19.62 -6.04
C HIS A 255 -12.34 -18.74 -6.10
N GLY A 256 -12.43 -17.66 -5.30
CA GLY A 256 -13.47 -16.65 -5.40
C GLY A 256 -14.62 -16.77 -4.40
N ALA A 257 -14.53 -17.67 -3.42
CA ALA A 257 -15.51 -17.72 -2.33
C ALA A 257 -15.45 -16.44 -1.48
N GLN A 258 -16.57 -16.08 -0.84
CA GLN A 258 -16.62 -15.05 0.20
C GLN A 258 -16.20 -15.67 1.54
N LEU A 259 -15.71 -14.83 2.48
CA LEU A 259 -15.30 -15.32 3.79
C LEU A 259 -16.52 -15.49 4.70
N ALA A 260 -16.83 -16.73 5.01
CA ALA A 260 -17.88 -17.10 5.95
C ALA A 260 -17.34 -17.27 7.38
N ILE A 261 -18.22 -17.09 8.39
CA ILE A 261 -17.91 -17.19 9.82
C ILE A 261 -17.12 -18.47 10.18
N PRO A 262 -17.48 -19.69 9.71
CA PRO A 262 -16.75 -20.91 10.09
C PRO A 262 -15.28 -20.94 9.67
N GLY A 263 -14.87 -20.08 8.73
CA GLY A 263 -13.49 -19.96 8.29
C GLY A 263 -12.62 -19.07 9.19
N ILE A 264 -13.20 -18.35 10.13
CA ILE A 264 -12.52 -17.32 10.91
C ILE A 264 -12.03 -17.90 12.24
N LEU A 265 -10.81 -17.52 12.64
CA LEU A 265 -10.21 -17.88 13.92
C LEU A 265 -9.99 -16.68 14.82
N TYR A 266 -9.58 -15.54 14.25
CA TYR A 266 -9.33 -14.31 15.01
C TYR A 266 -9.84 -13.10 14.24
N VAL A 267 -10.30 -12.09 14.96
CA VAL A 267 -10.76 -10.81 14.40
C VAL A 267 -10.21 -9.63 15.20
N SER A 268 -9.98 -8.50 14.55
CA SER A 268 -9.65 -7.24 15.23
C SER A 268 -10.76 -6.81 16.19
N LYS A 269 -10.36 -6.24 17.33
CA LYS A 269 -11.30 -5.73 18.36
C LYS A 269 -12.22 -4.62 17.85
N ALA A 270 -11.73 -3.80 16.93
CA ALA A 270 -12.40 -2.60 16.41
C ALA A 270 -13.06 -2.80 15.04
N LEU A 271 -13.41 -4.04 14.68
CA LEU A 271 -14.00 -4.38 13.39
C LEU A 271 -15.34 -3.63 13.16
N LYS A 272 -15.43 -2.85 12.09
CA LYS A 272 -16.62 -2.07 11.74
C LYS A 272 -17.13 -2.47 10.36
N VAL A 273 -18.47 -2.63 10.24
CA VAL A 273 -19.12 -2.89 8.95
C VAL A 273 -18.76 -1.78 7.94
N GLY A 274 -18.44 -2.18 6.72
CA GLY A 274 -18.02 -1.28 5.64
C GLY A 274 -16.54 -0.87 5.68
N SER A 275 -15.78 -1.18 6.75
CA SER A 275 -14.35 -0.93 6.78
C SER A 275 -13.56 -1.97 5.98
N PHE A 276 -12.36 -1.59 5.51
CA PHE A 276 -11.42 -2.52 4.90
C PHE A 276 -10.75 -3.41 5.96
N VAL A 277 -10.56 -4.69 5.62
CA VAL A 277 -9.92 -5.67 6.48
C VAL A 277 -8.94 -6.53 5.68
N GLY A 278 -7.75 -6.78 6.23
CA GLY A 278 -6.79 -7.75 5.72
C GLY A 278 -7.12 -9.16 6.21
N ILE A 279 -7.03 -10.14 5.32
CA ILE A 279 -7.31 -11.54 5.61
C ILE A 279 -6.00 -12.31 5.59
N TYR A 280 -5.68 -12.97 6.69
CA TYR A 280 -4.39 -13.61 6.91
C TYR A 280 -4.51 -15.09 7.22
N SER A 281 -3.51 -15.87 6.81
CA SER A 281 -3.30 -17.22 7.31
C SER A 281 -2.84 -17.18 8.77
N MET A 282 -2.85 -18.32 9.45
CA MET A 282 -2.30 -18.46 10.80
C MET A 282 -0.79 -18.20 10.88
N LYS A 283 -0.07 -18.27 9.76
CA LYS A 283 1.36 -17.89 9.66
C LYS A 283 1.58 -16.40 9.43
N GLY A 284 0.50 -15.61 9.26
CA GLY A 284 0.55 -14.18 9.00
C GLY A 284 0.77 -13.83 7.53
N GLU A 285 0.58 -14.75 6.60
CA GLU A 285 0.60 -14.45 5.17
C GLU A 285 -0.69 -13.77 4.76
N ILE A 286 -0.60 -12.73 3.96
CA ILE A 286 -1.78 -12.07 3.40
C ILE A 286 -2.44 -12.97 2.34
N VAL A 287 -3.65 -13.42 2.59
CA VAL A 287 -4.49 -14.16 1.63
C VAL A 287 -5.17 -13.20 0.69
N GLY A 288 -5.71 -12.12 1.21
CA GLY A 288 -6.42 -11.10 0.47
C GLY A 288 -6.92 -9.98 1.36
N PHE A 289 -7.80 -9.14 0.83
CA PHE A 289 -8.49 -8.13 1.61
C PHE A 289 -9.93 -7.96 1.12
N GLY A 290 -10.77 -7.44 2.00
CA GLY A 290 -12.18 -7.27 1.73
C GLY A 290 -12.80 -6.15 2.53
N GLU A 291 -14.10 -6.08 2.47
CA GLU A 291 -14.95 -5.17 3.22
C GLU A 291 -15.76 -5.95 4.25
N VAL A 292 -15.73 -5.51 5.48
CA VAL A 292 -16.43 -6.14 6.60
C VAL A 292 -17.93 -6.06 6.38
N ALA A 293 -18.61 -7.20 6.43
CA ALA A 293 -20.05 -7.33 6.25
C ALA A 293 -20.82 -7.52 7.57
N MET A 294 -20.15 -7.95 8.63
CA MET A 294 -20.74 -8.19 9.95
C MET A 294 -19.87 -7.58 11.04
N THR A 295 -20.49 -7.05 12.11
CA THR A 295 -19.76 -6.63 13.29
C THR A 295 -19.09 -7.81 13.98
N ARG A 296 -18.14 -7.53 14.89
CA ARG A 296 -17.51 -8.58 15.69
C ARG A 296 -18.57 -9.36 16.50
N GLU A 297 -19.49 -8.66 17.14
CA GLU A 297 -20.56 -9.24 17.98
C GLU A 297 -21.47 -10.17 17.16
N GLU A 298 -21.77 -9.79 15.90
CA GLU A 298 -22.53 -10.64 14.99
C GLU A 298 -21.75 -11.90 14.57
N ILE A 299 -20.44 -11.78 14.37
CA ILE A 299 -19.56 -12.93 14.05
C ILE A 299 -19.48 -13.89 15.25
N GLU A 300 -19.38 -13.36 16.48
CA GLU A 300 -19.32 -14.15 17.73
C GLU A 300 -20.66 -14.89 18.02
N SER A 301 -21.79 -14.27 17.71
CA SER A 301 -23.12 -14.79 18.06
C SER A 301 -23.74 -15.69 17.00
N ASN A 302 -23.25 -15.67 15.76
CA ASN A 302 -23.80 -16.45 14.64
C ASN A 302 -22.88 -17.61 14.26
N VAL A 303 -23.48 -18.73 13.84
CA VAL A 303 -22.75 -19.91 13.35
C VAL A 303 -22.54 -19.88 11.83
N LYS A 304 -23.35 -19.10 11.10
CA LYS A 304 -23.35 -19.02 9.63
C LYS A 304 -23.52 -17.58 9.17
N GLY A 305 -22.94 -17.25 8.06
CA GLY A 305 -23.06 -15.94 7.40
C GLY A 305 -21.77 -15.56 6.70
N ILE A 306 -21.83 -14.56 5.82
CA ILE A 306 -20.67 -13.97 5.16
C ILE A 306 -20.19 -12.81 6.02
N ALA A 307 -19.03 -12.98 6.62
CA ALA A 307 -18.44 -11.98 7.51
C ALA A 307 -17.63 -10.91 6.75
N VAL A 308 -17.00 -11.29 5.63
CA VAL A 308 -16.21 -10.37 4.80
C VAL A 308 -16.50 -10.58 3.33
N ASN A 309 -16.87 -9.51 2.64
CA ASN A 309 -16.99 -9.45 1.19
C ASN A 309 -15.61 -9.26 0.57
N ILE A 310 -15.08 -10.29 -0.08
CA ILE A 310 -13.74 -10.26 -0.69
C ILE A 310 -13.70 -9.24 -1.83
N LYS A 311 -12.74 -8.35 -1.79
CA LYS A 311 -12.45 -7.37 -2.86
C LYS A 311 -11.27 -7.79 -3.74
N ARG A 312 -10.26 -8.41 -3.13
CA ARG A 312 -9.07 -8.85 -3.86
C ARG A 312 -8.38 -10.02 -3.16
N ILE A 313 -8.09 -11.06 -3.90
CA ILE A 313 -7.21 -12.16 -3.47
C ILE A 313 -5.80 -11.90 -3.98
N ILE A 314 -4.83 -12.02 -3.09
CA ILE A 314 -3.39 -11.83 -3.34
C ILE A 314 -2.73 -13.19 -3.52
N MET A 315 -3.00 -14.12 -2.60
CA MET A 315 -2.42 -15.46 -2.59
C MET A 315 -2.82 -16.27 -3.82
N LYS A 316 -1.92 -17.12 -4.31
CA LYS A 316 -2.20 -18.02 -5.43
C LYS A 316 -3.06 -19.20 -4.99
N PRO A 317 -3.99 -19.70 -5.83
CA PRO A 317 -4.64 -20.98 -5.63
C PRO A 317 -3.62 -22.12 -5.48
N GLY A 318 -3.92 -23.09 -4.64
CA GLY A 318 -3.03 -24.23 -4.38
C GLY A 318 -1.88 -23.95 -3.40
N SER A 319 -1.77 -22.74 -2.82
CA SER A 319 -0.81 -22.42 -1.76
C SER A 319 -1.11 -23.15 -0.45
N TYR A 320 -2.37 -23.49 -0.23
CA TYR A 320 -2.89 -24.29 0.87
C TYR A 320 -3.75 -25.44 0.35
N PRO A 321 -3.99 -26.51 1.15
CA PRO A 321 -4.69 -27.70 0.67
C PRO A 321 -6.15 -27.41 0.36
N LYS A 322 -6.67 -28.08 -0.66
CA LYS A 322 -8.12 -28.15 -0.95
C LYS A 322 -8.78 -29.03 0.10
N SER A 323 -9.58 -28.45 0.97
CA SER A 323 -10.26 -29.21 2.04
C SER A 323 -11.73 -29.55 1.72
N TRP A 324 -12.06 -29.71 0.46
CA TRP A 324 -13.36 -30.25 0.01
C TRP A 324 -13.34 -31.78 -0.06
N HIS A 325 -12.78 -32.45 0.95
CA HIS A 325 -13.16 -33.83 1.19
C HIS A 325 -14.36 -33.76 2.13
N THR A 326 -15.56 -33.86 1.55
CA THR A 326 -16.73 -34.34 2.24
C THR A 326 -16.35 -35.54 3.08
N THR A 327 -16.26 -35.37 4.39
CA THR A 327 -16.50 -36.45 5.34
C THR A 327 -17.99 -36.72 5.28
N GLY A 328 -18.41 -37.42 4.25
CA GLY A 328 -19.75 -37.80 3.99
C GLY A 328 -19.79 -39.24 3.50
N LEU A 329 -20.31 -40.11 4.36
CA LEU A 329 -20.71 -41.50 4.09
C LEU A 329 -19.58 -42.51 4.20
N ALA A 330 -19.25 -42.88 5.45
CA ALA A 330 -18.93 -44.25 5.75
C ALA A 330 -20.11 -45.08 5.24
N SER A 331 -19.94 -45.74 4.09
CA SER A 331 -20.78 -46.83 3.65
C SER A 331 -20.75 -47.90 4.73
N LYS A 332 -21.85 -48.05 5.41
CA LYS A 332 -22.14 -49.28 6.12
C LYS A 332 -22.22 -50.36 5.04
N GLU A 333 -21.21 -51.16 4.90
CA GLU A 333 -21.36 -52.49 4.32
C GLU A 333 -21.61 -53.46 5.46
N THR A 334 -22.79 -54.04 5.37
CA THR A 334 -23.26 -55.22 6.07
C THR A 334 -22.42 -56.46 5.73
#